data_c6b81aceebda465bafa5b27ecda527a9
#
_entry.id   c6b81aceebda465bafa5b27ecda527a9
#
_cell.length_a   1.000
_cell.length_b   1.000
_cell.length_c   1.000
_cell.angle_alpha   90.00
_cell.angle_beta   90.00
_cell.angle_gamma   90.00
#
_symmetry.space_group_name_H-M   'P 1'
#
loop_
_entity.id
_entity.type
_entity.pdbx_description
1 polymer ?
#
loop_
_entity_poly.entity_id
_entity_poly.type
_entity_poly.pdbx_seq_one_letter_code
_entity_poly.pdbx_strand_id
1 'polypeptide(L)'
;MASTGTPAIFLHPAEGVHGDLGMLMKGDLVIAVSNSGETEEIARILPIIKRMGLPLIAMASSPGSTLGRAGDVFLDISIKEEACPLQLAPTASTTVTLAMGDALAVALLLQRGFREEDFALYHPGGALGKRLLLRVEDLMNVGADIPTVNLNTPLKNALYEISSKKLGITGVVDELGGLVGVFTDGDLRRTIEQGIEVLNKPICEIMGGKPKRILRTNLAAKALQRMEEHKITSLFVFETEEEQVPVGIIHLHDLLRAGVI
;
A
#
# COMPACT_ATOMS: atom_id res chain seq x y z
N MET A 1 13.83 -10.48 -2.80
CA MET A 1 13.16 -11.72 -2.33
C MET A 1 12.28 -11.44 -1.12
N ALA A 2 12.76 -10.94 0.02
CA ALA A 2 11.92 -10.68 1.19
C ALA A 2 10.70 -9.81 0.87
N SER A 3 10.89 -8.69 0.15
CA SER A 3 9.81 -7.78 -0.30
C SER A 3 8.76 -8.44 -1.22
N THR A 4 9.08 -9.58 -1.79
CA THR A 4 8.19 -10.36 -2.68
C THR A 4 7.73 -11.66 -2.03
N GLY A 5 7.72 -11.71 -0.69
CA GLY A 5 7.17 -12.82 0.08
C GLY A 5 8.05 -14.08 0.19
N THR A 6 9.30 -14.01 -0.28
CA THR A 6 10.26 -15.11 -0.08
C THR A 6 11.21 -14.74 1.06
N PRO A 7 11.13 -15.39 2.23
CA PRO A 7 12.07 -15.16 3.32
C PRO A 7 13.50 -15.34 2.83
N ALA A 8 14.34 -14.35 3.05
CA ALA A 8 15.74 -14.40 2.66
C ALA A 8 16.57 -13.60 3.67
N ILE A 9 17.67 -14.21 4.12
CA ILE A 9 18.64 -13.63 5.04
C ILE A 9 20.00 -13.57 4.36
N PHE A 10 20.73 -12.52 4.63
CA PHE A 10 22.13 -12.42 4.21
C PHE A 10 23.03 -13.06 5.25
N LEU A 11 23.89 -13.98 4.81
CA LEU A 11 24.94 -14.60 5.61
C LEU A 11 26.29 -14.21 5.03
N HIS A 12 27.09 -13.47 5.80
CA HIS A 12 28.45 -13.17 5.40
C HIS A 12 29.33 -14.43 5.62
N PRO A 13 30.06 -14.93 4.61
CA PRO A 13 30.77 -16.19 4.72
C PRO A 13 31.89 -16.18 5.77
N ALA A 14 32.53 -15.03 6.02
CA ALA A 14 33.51 -14.91 7.10
C ALA A 14 32.88 -15.08 8.48
N GLU A 15 31.68 -14.54 8.73
CA GLU A 15 30.95 -14.70 9.98
C GLU A 15 30.38 -16.13 10.09
N GLY A 16 30.11 -16.76 8.97
CA GLY A 16 29.66 -18.16 8.91
C GLY A 16 30.56 -19.11 9.67
N VAL A 17 31.89 -19.00 9.51
CA VAL A 17 32.86 -19.86 10.22
C VAL A 17 32.97 -19.54 11.73
N HIS A 18 32.42 -18.44 12.19
CA HIS A 18 32.42 -18.00 13.58
C HIS A 18 31.10 -18.22 14.32
N GLY A 19 30.09 -18.87 13.67
CA GLY A 19 28.87 -19.27 14.35
C GLY A 19 27.59 -18.95 13.60
N ASP A 20 27.60 -18.02 12.63
CA ASP A 20 26.40 -17.59 11.90
C ASP A 20 25.80 -18.69 11.00
N LEU A 21 26.56 -19.77 10.74
CA LEU A 21 25.99 -21.00 10.14
C LEU A 21 24.84 -21.60 10.95
N GLY A 22 24.74 -21.25 12.26
CA GLY A 22 23.60 -21.59 13.11
C GLY A 22 22.27 -20.98 12.66
N MET A 23 22.28 -19.97 11.79
CA MET A 23 21.05 -19.42 11.18
C MET A 23 20.46 -20.33 10.10
N LEU A 24 21.25 -21.25 9.55
CA LEU A 24 20.79 -22.18 8.50
C LEU A 24 19.96 -23.30 9.14
N MET A 25 18.77 -23.49 8.61
CA MET A 25 17.81 -24.49 9.09
C MET A 25 17.58 -25.60 8.04
N LYS A 26 17.17 -26.75 8.52
CA LYS A 26 16.75 -27.83 7.59
C LYS A 26 15.57 -27.37 6.74
N GLY A 27 15.72 -27.49 5.43
CA GLY A 27 14.73 -27.04 4.46
C GLY A 27 15.08 -25.69 3.82
N ASP A 28 16.12 -25.01 4.30
CA ASP A 28 16.63 -23.82 3.63
C ASP A 28 17.33 -24.17 2.32
N LEU A 29 17.43 -23.19 1.45
CA LEU A 29 18.23 -23.22 0.24
C LEU A 29 19.29 -22.13 0.33
N VAL A 30 20.53 -22.48 0.04
CA VAL A 30 21.64 -21.53 0.04
C VAL A 30 21.91 -21.03 -1.37
N ILE A 31 22.00 -19.71 -1.53
CA ILE A 31 22.51 -19.08 -2.75
C ILE A 31 23.90 -18.50 -2.43
N ALA A 32 24.95 -19.07 -3.01
CA ALA A 32 26.30 -18.56 -2.84
C ALA A 32 26.71 -17.78 -4.09
N VAL A 33 27.27 -16.59 -3.88
CA VAL A 33 27.63 -15.65 -4.96
C VAL A 33 29.11 -15.36 -4.88
N SER A 34 29.85 -15.70 -5.95
CA SER A 34 31.25 -15.36 -6.10
C SER A 34 31.60 -15.26 -7.57
N ASN A 35 32.07 -14.10 -8.04
CA ASN A 35 32.38 -13.94 -9.46
C ASN A 35 33.43 -14.98 -9.93
N SER A 36 34.54 -15.13 -9.22
CA SER A 36 35.55 -16.14 -9.55
C SER A 36 35.13 -17.57 -9.22
N GLY A 37 34.22 -17.73 -8.26
CA GLY A 37 33.85 -19.02 -7.66
C GLY A 37 34.95 -19.64 -6.78
N GLU A 38 36.03 -18.89 -6.48
CA GLU A 38 37.20 -19.33 -5.71
C GLU A 38 37.41 -18.50 -4.41
N THR A 39 36.39 -17.74 -3.98
CA THR A 39 36.46 -16.96 -2.73
C THR A 39 36.69 -17.90 -1.55
N GLU A 40 37.83 -17.71 -0.85
CA GLU A 40 38.26 -18.63 0.20
C GLU A 40 37.26 -18.80 1.34
N GLU A 41 36.64 -17.71 1.79
CA GLU A 41 35.65 -17.72 2.85
C GLU A 41 34.43 -18.54 2.48
N ILE A 42 34.01 -18.49 1.22
CA ILE A 42 32.90 -19.31 0.71
C ILE A 42 33.37 -20.77 0.64
N ALA A 43 34.55 -21.04 0.06
CA ALA A 43 35.08 -22.39 -0.08
C ALA A 43 35.17 -23.13 1.28
N ARG A 44 35.49 -22.41 2.36
CA ARG A 44 35.56 -22.97 3.73
C ARG A 44 34.19 -23.45 4.27
N ILE A 45 33.10 -22.79 3.93
CA ILE A 45 31.75 -23.14 4.44
C ILE A 45 31.02 -24.16 3.55
N LEU A 46 31.42 -24.37 2.28
CA LEU A 46 30.76 -25.31 1.37
C LEU A 46 30.64 -26.74 1.93
N PRO A 47 31.71 -27.33 2.54
CA PRO A 47 31.62 -28.66 3.08
C PRO A 47 30.59 -28.78 4.23
N ILE A 48 30.41 -27.71 4.98
CA ILE A 48 29.44 -27.66 6.10
C ILE A 48 28.03 -27.62 5.54
N ILE A 49 27.76 -26.74 4.56
CA ILE A 49 26.47 -26.64 3.86
C ILE A 49 26.08 -28.01 3.27
N LYS A 50 27.00 -28.67 2.60
CA LYS A 50 26.77 -30.02 2.04
C LYS A 50 26.50 -31.07 3.11
N ARG A 51 27.20 -31.01 4.26
CA ARG A 51 26.95 -31.95 5.40
C ARG A 51 25.60 -31.71 6.03
N MET A 52 25.08 -30.46 6.04
CA MET A 52 23.73 -30.13 6.47
C MET A 52 22.65 -30.59 5.50
N GLY A 53 23.04 -31.05 4.29
CA GLY A 53 22.11 -31.49 3.26
C GLY A 53 21.27 -30.39 2.64
N LEU A 54 21.77 -29.16 2.68
CA LEU A 54 21.06 -28.00 2.14
C LEU A 54 21.32 -27.89 0.63
N PRO A 55 20.28 -27.66 -0.18
CA PRO A 55 20.43 -27.36 -1.59
C PRO A 55 21.25 -26.07 -1.79
N LEU A 56 22.13 -26.07 -2.78
CA LEU A 56 23.03 -24.96 -3.07
C LEU A 56 22.88 -24.49 -4.51
N ILE A 57 22.52 -23.23 -4.70
CA ILE A 57 22.63 -22.54 -5.98
C ILE A 57 23.97 -21.81 -5.99
N ALA A 58 24.81 -22.12 -6.95
CA ALA A 58 26.08 -21.45 -7.20
C ALA A 58 25.90 -20.38 -8.28
N MET A 59 26.16 -19.12 -7.93
CA MET A 59 26.27 -18.01 -8.89
C MET A 59 27.73 -17.64 -9.07
N ALA A 60 28.31 -18.04 -10.19
CA ALA A 60 29.73 -17.80 -10.47
C ALA A 60 29.99 -17.69 -11.99
N SER A 61 31.18 -17.23 -12.38
CA SER A 61 31.57 -17.07 -13.79
C SER A 61 32.03 -18.39 -14.45
N SER A 62 32.27 -19.46 -13.67
CA SER A 62 32.74 -20.75 -14.22
C SER A 62 32.11 -21.93 -13.48
N PRO A 63 31.49 -22.87 -14.21
CA PRO A 63 30.99 -24.11 -13.63
C PRO A 63 32.14 -25.01 -13.13
N GLY A 64 33.37 -24.82 -13.63
CA GLY A 64 34.57 -25.52 -13.19
C GLY A 64 35.20 -24.97 -11.92
N SER A 65 34.74 -23.86 -11.38
CA SER A 65 35.23 -23.31 -10.11
C SER A 65 34.85 -24.16 -8.90
N THR A 66 35.50 -23.91 -7.77
CA THR A 66 35.20 -24.62 -6.52
C THR A 66 33.72 -24.47 -6.13
N LEU A 67 33.18 -23.25 -6.22
CA LEU A 67 31.75 -22.99 -5.96
C LEU A 67 30.86 -23.64 -7.03
N GLY A 68 31.22 -23.51 -8.33
CA GLY A 68 30.44 -24.07 -9.42
C GLY A 68 30.27 -25.59 -9.32
N ARG A 69 31.34 -26.32 -8.99
CA ARG A 69 31.30 -27.78 -8.77
C ARG A 69 30.52 -28.19 -7.52
N ALA A 70 30.47 -27.33 -6.50
CA ALA A 70 29.73 -27.59 -5.28
C ALA A 70 28.23 -27.35 -5.43
N GLY A 71 27.80 -26.51 -6.38
CA GLY A 71 26.37 -26.17 -6.58
C GLY A 71 25.56 -27.38 -7.07
N ASP A 72 24.34 -27.50 -6.54
CA ASP A 72 23.34 -28.41 -7.11
C ASP A 72 22.71 -27.80 -8.37
N VAL A 73 22.66 -26.47 -8.41
CA VAL A 73 22.28 -25.66 -9.57
C VAL A 73 23.38 -24.61 -9.79
N PHE A 74 23.80 -24.46 -11.05
CA PHE A 74 24.75 -23.43 -11.45
C PHE A 74 24.04 -22.33 -12.25
N LEU A 75 24.25 -21.08 -11.87
CA LEU A 75 23.79 -19.90 -12.59
C LEU A 75 25.01 -19.13 -13.07
N ASP A 76 25.15 -19.02 -14.37
CA ASP A 76 26.27 -18.34 -15.02
C ASP A 76 26.10 -16.82 -14.92
N ILE A 77 27.05 -16.16 -14.25
CA ILE A 77 27.17 -14.71 -14.15
C ILE A 77 28.46 -14.20 -14.82
N SER A 78 29.01 -14.98 -15.77
CA SER A 78 30.21 -14.60 -16.47
C SER A 78 30.00 -13.33 -17.32
N ILE A 79 31.07 -12.58 -17.45
CA ILE A 79 31.16 -11.38 -18.30
C ILE A 79 32.37 -11.49 -19.22
N LYS A 80 32.37 -10.76 -20.31
CA LYS A 80 33.53 -10.70 -21.19
C LYS A 80 34.65 -9.83 -20.61
N GLU A 81 34.28 -8.69 -20.07
CA GLU A 81 35.20 -7.71 -19.51
C GLU A 81 34.46 -6.76 -18.54
N GLU A 82 35.19 -6.19 -17.61
CA GLU A 82 34.66 -5.12 -16.75
C GLU A 82 34.61 -3.79 -17.51
N ALA A 83 33.67 -2.91 -17.19
CA ALA A 83 33.62 -1.56 -17.77
C ALA A 83 34.73 -0.63 -17.24
N CYS A 84 35.42 -1.04 -16.18
CA CYS A 84 36.58 -0.33 -15.66
C CYS A 84 37.74 -0.36 -16.65
N PRO A 85 38.33 0.79 -17.06
CA PRO A 85 39.44 0.83 -18.00
C PRO A 85 40.67 0.03 -17.54
N LEU A 86 40.83 -0.15 -16.23
CA LEU A 86 41.92 -0.93 -15.64
C LEU A 86 41.55 -2.42 -15.44
N GLN A 87 40.33 -2.82 -15.75
CA GLN A 87 39.78 -4.17 -15.53
C GLN A 87 39.86 -4.66 -14.05
N LEU A 88 39.96 -3.72 -13.08
CA LEU A 88 40.16 -4.03 -11.66
C LEU A 88 38.90 -3.83 -10.84
N ALA A 89 38.14 -2.75 -11.10
CA ALA A 89 36.92 -2.45 -10.34
C ALA A 89 35.74 -3.26 -10.88
N PRO A 90 35.02 -4.00 -10.00
CA PRO A 90 33.85 -4.73 -10.41
C PRO A 90 32.71 -3.78 -10.82
N THR A 91 32.20 -3.96 -12.02
CA THR A 91 31.19 -3.12 -12.68
C THR A 91 30.18 -3.98 -13.44
N ALA A 92 30.56 -4.57 -14.57
CA ALA A 92 29.72 -5.46 -15.35
C ALA A 92 29.38 -6.74 -14.54
N SER A 93 30.35 -7.29 -13.82
CA SER A 93 30.14 -8.47 -12.96
C SER A 93 29.10 -8.24 -11.86
N THR A 94 29.15 -7.10 -11.18
CA THR A 94 28.15 -6.74 -10.16
C THR A 94 26.78 -6.50 -10.77
N THR A 95 26.70 -5.88 -11.93
CA THR A 95 25.44 -5.63 -12.65
C THR A 95 24.79 -6.94 -13.08
N VAL A 96 25.53 -7.89 -13.66
CA VAL A 96 25.00 -9.21 -14.04
C VAL A 96 24.53 -9.97 -12.81
N THR A 97 25.27 -9.92 -11.72
CA THR A 97 24.89 -10.56 -10.45
C THR A 97 23.57 -10.04 -9.92
N LEU A 98 23.38 -8.71 -9.90
CA LEU A 98 22.11 -8.08 -9.50
C LEU A 98 20.97 -8.49 -10.43
N ALA A 99 21.18 -8.41 -11.75
CA ALA A 99 20.17 -8.79 -12.73
C ALA A 99 19.73 -10.26 -12.59
N MET A 100 20.68 -11.17 -12.31
CA MET A 100 20.38 -12.58 -12.04
C MET A 100 19.58 -12.76 -10.76
N GLY A 101 19.94 -12.01 -9.71
CA GLY A 101 19.19 -11.99 -8.44
C GLY A 101 17.76 -11.50 -8.61
N ASP A 102 17.56 -10.44 -9.39
CA ASP A 102 16.24 -9.90 -9.73
C ASP A 102 15.42 -10.90 -10.56
N ALA A 103 16.03 -11.54 -11.55
CA ALA A 103 15.39 -12.58 -12.36
C ALA A 103 14.90 -13.73 -11.49
N LEU A 104 15.70 -14.20 -10.52
CA LEU A 104 15.28 -15.23 -9.55
C LEU A 104 14.12 -14.75 -8.69
N ALA A 105 14.17 -13.51 -8.20
CA ALA A 105 13.08 -12.96 -7.37
C ALA A 105 11.77 -12.85 -8.16
N VAL A 106 11.83 -12.42 -9.43
CA VAL A 106 10.66 -12.33 -10.31
C VAL A 106 10.12 -13.73 -10.68
N ALA A 107 11.00 -14.69 -10.96
CA ALA A 107 10.59 -16.06 -11.23
C ALA A 107 9.83 -16.68 -10.03
N LEU A 108 10.32 -16.46 -8.81
CA LEU A 108 9.67 -16.90 -7.58
C LEU A 108 8.33 -16.21 -7.35
N LEU A 109 8.28 -14.90 -7.60
CA LEU A 109 7.05 -14.10 -7.51
C LEU A 109 5.96 -14.69 -8.42
N LEU A 110 6.29 -14.96 -9.69
CA LEU A 110 5.36 -15.55 -10.65
C LEU A 110 4.93 -16.96 -10.24
N GLN A 111 5.87 -17.79 -9.81
CA GLN A 111 5.58 -19.16 -9.39
C GLN A 111 4.67 -19.26 -8.16
N ARG A 112 4.77 -18.29 -7.25
CA ARG A 112 3.96 -18.20 -6.04
C ARG A 112 2.59 -17.56 -6.28
N GLY A 113 2.36 -17.00 -7.47
CA GLY A 113 1.14 -16.23 -7.75
C GLY A 113 1.01 -14.98 -6.89
N PHE A 114 2.16 -14.35 -6.55
CA PHE A 114 2.22 -13.15 -5.72
C PHE A 114 1.50 -11.97 -6.40
N ARG A 115 0.61 -11.30 -5.66
CA ARG A 115 -0.26 -10.25 -6.17
C ARG A 115 0.01 -8.91 -5.52
N GLU A 116 -0.62 -7.87 -6.04
CA GLU A 116 -0.50 -6.50 -5.50
C GLU A 116 -0.95 -6.41 -4.03
N GLU A 117 -1.97 -7.17 -3.64
CA GLU A 117 -2.45 -7.23 -2.27
C GLU A 117 -1.40 -7.80 -1.32
N ASP A 118 -0.66 -8.82 -1.77
CA ASP A 118 0.43 -9.42 -0.99
C ASP A 118 1.59 -8.42 -0.84
N PHE A 119 1.89 -7.67 -1.90
CA PHE A 119 2.91 -6.61 -1.85
C PHE A 119 2.53 -5.50 -0.85
N ALA A 120 1.26 -5.12 -0.82
CA ALA A 120 0.74 -4.12 0.11
C ALA A 120 0.91 -4.55 1.57
N LEU A 121 0.67 -5.84 1.88
CA LEU A 121 0.86 -6.40 3.23
C LEU A 121 2.31 -6.28 3.72
N TYR A 122 3.29 -6.47 2.82
CA TYR A 122 4.72 -6.35 3.17
C TYR A 122 5.23 -4.91 3.14
N HIS A 123 4.48 -3.99 2.50
CA HIS A 123 4.84 -2.58 2.36
C HIS A 123 3.72 -1.63 2.79
N PRO A 124 3.17 -1.76 4.02
CA PRO A 124 1.98 -1.02 4.44
C PRO A 124 2.19 0.51 4.47
N GLY A 125 3.41 0.96 4.68
CA GLY A 125 3.77 2.38 4.71
C GLY A 125 3.94 3.04 3.33
N GLY A 126 4.03 2.26 2.25
CA GLY A 126 4.16 2.76 0.88
C GLY A 126 2.83 3.26 0.31
N ALA A 127 2.89 4.09 -0.75
CA ALA A 127 1.69 4.60 -1.43
C ALA A 127 0.76 3.47 -1.91
N LEU A 128 1.32 2.42 -2.48
CA LEU A 128 0.55 1.24 -2.92
C LEU A 128 -0.11 0.52 -1.74
N GLY A 129 0.61 0.34 -0.62
CA GLY A 129 0.05 -0.27 0.60
C GLY A 129 -1.13 0.51 1.15
N LYS A 130 -0.99 1.82 1.28
CA LYS A 130 -2.08 2.70 1.73
C LYS A 130 -3.29 2.63 0.83
N ARG A 131 -3.09 2.66 -0.49
CA ARG A 131 -4.18 2.58 -1.48
C ARG A 131 -4.95 1.27 -1.44
N LEU A 132 -4.28 0.15 -1.18
CA LEU A 132 -4.85 -1.19 -1.21
C LEU A 132 -5.34 -1.69 0.15
N LEU A 133 -4.90 -1.09 1.26
CA LEU A 133 -5.23 -1.58 2.60
C LEU A 133 -6.16 -0.65 3.37
N LEU A 134 -6.02 0.69 3.23
CA LEU A 134 -6.83 1.63 3.99
C LEU A 134 -8.30 1.55 3.60
N ARG A 135 -9.15 1.44 4.62
CA ARG A 135 -10.61 1.46 4.49
C ARG A 135 -11.16 2.84 4.83
N VAL A 136 -12.40 3.06 4.45
CA VAL A 136 -13.13 4.30 4.79
C VAL A 136 -13.21 4.47 6.31
N GLU A 137 -13.44 3.38 7.05
CA GLU A 137 -13.53 3.40 8.52
C GLU A 137 -12.26 3.85 9.23
N ASP A 138 -11.09 3.65 8.62
CA ASP A 138 -9.80 4.08 9.17
C ASP A 138 -9.59 5.59 9.08
N LEU A 139 -10.35 6.29 8.22
CA LEU A 139 -10.13 7.69 7.85
C LEU A 139 -11.33 8.60 8.07
N MET A 140 -12.54 8.03 8.25
CA MET A 140 -13.79 8.80 8.37
C MET A 140 -13.86 9.56 9.69
N ASN A 141 -14.55 10.69 9.67
CA ASN A 141 -14.95 11.41 10.86
C ASN A 141 -16.25 10.80 11.41
N VAL A 142 -16.34 10.66 12.73
CA VAL A 142 -17.44 9.90 13.40
C VAL A 142 -18.09 10.70 14.53
N GLY A 143 -19.23 10.26 14.97
CA GLY A 143 -19.93 10.81 16.13
C GLY A 143 -20.27 12.29 15.96
N ALA A 144 -19.84 13.12 16.91
CA ALA A 144 -20.12 14.56 16.88
C ALA A 144 -19.50 15.32 15.70
N ASP A 145 -18.53 14.73 14.99
CA ASP A 145 -17.90 15.35 13.84
C ASP A 145 -18.66 15.15 12.53
N ILE A 146 -19.73 14.36 12.55
CA ILE A 146 -20.63 14.20 11.40
C ILE A 146 -21.52 15.46 11.34
N PRO A 147 -21.41 16.31 10.29
CA PRO A 147 -22.25 17.51 10.16
C PRO A 147 -23.67 17.10 9.78
N THR A 148 -24.61 17.20 10.72
CA THR A 148 -26.03 16.89 10.47
C THR A 148 -26.94 17.91 11.12
N VAL A 149 -28.05 18.19 10.45
CA VAL A 149 -29.14 19.04 10.96
C VAL A 149 -30.49 18.41 10.65
N ASN A 150 -31.52 18.73 11.47
CA ASN A 150 -32.88 18.24 11.24
C ASN A 150 -33.56 18.99 10.07
N LEU A 151 -34.56 18.34 9.44
CA LEU A 151 -35.34 18.89 8.32
C LEU A 151 -35.85 20.32 8.53
N ASN A 152 -36.29 20.65 9.73
CA ASN A 152 -36.90 21.93 10.08
C ASN A 152 -35.86 22.99 10.56
N THR A 153 -34.58 22.67 10.52
CA THR A 153 -33.53 23.60 10.94
C THR A 153 -33.47 24.80 10.00
N PRO A 154 -33.52 26.05 10.50
CA PRO A 154 -33.33 27.23 9.66
C PRO A 154 -31.96 27.22 8.97
N LEU A 155 -31.90 27.69 7.72
CA LEU A 155 -30.65 27.70 6.93
C LEU A 155 -29.47 28.34 7.69
N LYS A 156 -29.70 29.48 8.39
CA LYS A 156 -28.65 30.13 9.19
C LYS A 156 -27.96 29.19 10.19
N ASN A 157 -28.71 28.27 10.80
CA ASN A 157 -28.18 27.31 11.77
C ASN A 157 -27.44 26.15 11.05
N ALA A 158 -27.94 25.73 9.90
CA ALA A 158 -27.23 24.76 9.06
C ALA A 158 -25.88 25.29 8.55
N LEU A 159 -25.81 26.60 8.22
CA LEU A 159 -24.55 27.25 7.86
C LEU A 159 -23.53 27.30 9.02
N TYR A 160 -24.03 27.47 10.25
CA TYR A 160 -23.18 27.38 11.43
C TYR A 160 -22.58 25.97 11.56
N GLU A 161 -23.38 24.92 11.36
CA GLU A 161 -22.91 23.53 11.38
C GLU A 161 -21.85 23.27 10.31
N ILE A 162 -22.08 23.69 9.06
CA ILE A 162 -21.09 23.58 7.96
C ILE A 162 -19.77 24.25 8.34
N SER A 163 -19.86 25.50 8.84
CA SER A 163 -18.67 26.29 9.19
C SER A 163 -17.90 25.69 10.37
N SER A 164 -18.62 25.17 11.39
CA SER A 164 -18.00 24.58 12.57
C SER A 164 -17.23 23.29 12.25
N LYS A 165 -17.77 22.45 11.36
CA LYS A 165 -17.15 21.17 10.95
C LYS A 165 -16.12 21.32 9.84
N LYS A 166 -16.12 22.42 9.10
CA LYS A 166 -15.12 22.75 8.04
C LYS A 166 -15.08 21.74 6.89
N LEU A 167 -16.17 21.04 6.64
CA LEU A 167 -16.27 20.04 5.57
C LEU A 167 -17.03 20.54 4.33
N GLY A 168 -17.53 21.81 4.36
CA GLY A 168 -18.25 22.42 3.25
C GLY A 168 -19.61 21.76 2.92
N ILE A 169 -20.13 20.93 3.83
CA ILE A 169 -21.36 20.15 3.64
C ILE A 169 -22.04 19.92 5.00
N THR A 170 -23.37 19.80 5.00
CA THR A 170 -24.14 19.19 6.10
C THR A 170 -25.16 18.20 5.56
N GLY A 171 -25.36 17.10 6.27
CA GLY A 171 -26.47 16.17 6.05
C GLY A 171 -27.77 16.71 6.64
N VAL A 172 -28.88 16.48 5.98
CA VAL A 172 -30.20 16.74 6.50
C VAL A 172 -30.83 15.42 6.89
N VAL A 173 -31.21 15.28 8.18
CA VAL A 173 -31.73 14.05 8.73
C VAL A 173 -33.20 14.19 9.16
N ASP A 174 -33.92 13.09 9.09
CA ASP A 174 -35.27 12.98 9.60
C ASP A 174 -35.32 12.77 11.14
N GLU A 175 -36.48 12.56 11.70
CA GLU A 175 -36.69 12.35 13.15
C GLU A 175 -36.03 11.05 13.67
N LEU A 176 -35.78 10.08 12.79
CA LEU A 176 -35.13 8.81 13.11
C LEU A 176 -33.59 8.88 12.90
N GLY A 177 -33.05 10.03 12.46
CA GLY A 177 -31.65 10.21 12.15
C GLY A 177 -31.28 9.72 10.74
N GLY A 178 -32.25 9.34 9.93
CA GLY A 178 -32.02 8.91 8.55
C GLY A 178 -31.64 10.07 7.65
N LEU A 179 -30.58 9.91 6.84
CA LEU A 179 -30.09 10.92 5.93
C LEU A 179 -31.01 11.04 4.70
N VAL A 180 -31.74 12.16 4.60
CA VAL A 180 -32.72 12.43 3.55
C VAL A 180 -32.25 13.44 2.49
N GLY A 181 -31.25 14.26 2.81
CA GLY A 181 -30.70 15.25 1.90
C GLY A 181 -29.34 15.76 2.34
N VAL A 182 -28.77 16.65 1.55
CA VAL A 182 -27.53 17.36 1.86
C VAL A 182 -27.65 18.81 1.45
N PHE A 183 -26.86 19.67 2.11
CA PHE A 183 -26.68 21.06 1.72
C PHE A 183 -25.19 21.41 1.76
N THR A 184 -24.69 22.03 0.71
CA THR A 184 -23.27 22.31 0.47
C THR A 184 -23.01 23.80 0.30
N ASP A 185 -21.73 24.22 0.37
CA ASP A 185 -21.32 25.59 0.03
C ASP A 185 -21.72 25.97 -1.41
N GLY A 186 -21.76 25.03 -2.31
CA GLY A 186 -22.26 25.24 -3.68
C GLY A 186 -23.76 25.53 -3.73
N ASP A 187 -24.54 24.85 -2.88
CA ASP A 187 -25.99 25.10 -2.75
C ASP A 187 -26.22 26.48 -2.10
N LEU A 188 -25.44 26.83 -1.08
CA LEU A 188 -25.51 28.14 -0.45
C LEU A 188 -25.34 29.27 -1.48
N ARG A 189 -24.33 29.18 -2.35
CA ARG A 189 -24.06 30.19 -3.36
C ARG A 189 -25.26 30.37 -4.30
N ARG A 190 -25.89 29.28 -4.75
CA ARG A 190 -27.10 29.29 -5.60
C ARG A 190 -28.33 29.84 -4.87
N THR A 191 -28.42 29.57 -3.58
CA THR A 191 -29.57 29.95 -2.74
C THR A 191 -29.55 31.45 -2.39
N ILE A 192 -28.36 32.04 -2.12
CA ILE A 192 -28.23 33.46 -1.82
C ILE A 192 -28.69 34.33 -3.00
N GLU A 193 -28.57 33.88 -4.22
CA GLU A 193 -29.07 34.59 -5.40
C GLU A 193 -30.59 34.81 -5.36
N GLN A 194 -31.32 34.01 -4.55
CA GLN A 194 -32.79 34.15 -4.35
C GLN A 194 -33.18 35.19 -3.29
N GLY A 195 -32.22 35.84 -2.62
CA GLY A 195 -32.43 36.87 -1.61
C GLY A 195 -32.17 36.43 -0.16
N ILE A 196 -32.00 37.40 0.73
CA ILE A 196 -31.57 37.18 2.16
C ILE A 196 -32.67 36.50 2.99
N GLU A 197 -33.93 36.60 2.62
CA GLU A 197 -35.05 36.02 3.36
C GLU A 197 -34.96 34.49 3.47
N VAL A 198 -34.17 33.85 2.58
CA VAL A 198 -33.93 32.40 2.58
C VAL A 198 -33.23 31.91 3.85
N LEU A 199 -32.48 32.75 4.56
CA LEU A 199 -31.75 32.37 5.78
C LEU A 199 -32.67 31.87 6.92
N ASN A 200 -33.92 32.27 6.94
CA ASN A 200 -34.89 31.83 7.95
C ASN A 200 -35.75 30.63 7.49
N LYS A 201 -35.65 30.22 6.23
CA LYS A 201 -36.40 29.04 5.73
C LYS A 201 -35.83 27.75 6.31
N PRO A 202 -36.71 26.74 6.53
CA PRO A 202 -36.25 25.40 6.91
C PRO A 202 -35.44 24.77 5.78
N ILE A 203 -34.41 24.00 6.16
CA ILE A 203 -33.45 23.44 5.20
C ILE A 203 -34.09 22.46 4.24
N CYS A 204 -35.16 21.79 4.63
CA CYS A 204 -35.89 20.85 3.78
C CYS A 204 -36.46 21.50 2.49
N GLU A 205 -36.70 22.81 2.47
CA GLU A 205 -37.21 23.52 1.29
C GLU A 205 -36.11 23.81 0.23
N ILE A 206 -34.83 23.73 0.65
CA ILE A 206 -33.69 24.21 -0.14
C ILE A 206 -32.54 23.20 -0.26
N MET A 207 -32.62 22.08 0.48
CA MET A 207 -31.59 21.03 0.42
C MET A 207 -31.50 20.39 -0.95
N GLY A 208 -30.32 19.91 -1.30
CA GLY A 208 -30.09 19.09 -2.48
C GLY A 208 -30.66 17.67 -2.32
N GLY A 209 -30.78 16.97 -3.46
CA GLY A 209 -31.34 15.64 -3.53
C GLY A 209 -30.51 14.55 -2.84
N LYS A 210 -30.71 13.30 -3.26
CA LYS A 210 -30.15 12.09 -2.61
C LYS A 210 -28.63 12.20 -2.42
N PRO A 211 -28.13 12.15 -1.15
CA PRO A 211 -26.71 12.16 -0.85
C PRO A 211 -25.99 10.96 -1.44
N LYS A 212 -24.75 11.14 -1.85
CA LYS A 212 -23.88 10.04 -2.25
C LYS A 212 -23.36 9.33 -1.01
N ARG A 213 -23.34 8.01 -1.08
CA ARG A 213 -23.09 7.10 0.05
C ARG A 213 -21.88 6.24 -0.21
N ILE A 214 -21.24 5.77 0.87
CA ILE A 214 -20.22 4.74 0.82
C ILE A 214 -20.30 3.87 2.08
N LEU A 215 -19.90 2.60 1.98
CA LEU A 215 -19.83 1.73 3.15
C LEU A 215 -18.49 1.91 3.88
N ARG A 216 -18.52 1.81 5.21
CA ARG A 216 -17.33 1.90 6.05
C ARG A 216 -16.26 0.88 5.68
N THR A 217 -16.66 -0.31 5.24
CA THR A 217 -15.79 -1.42 4.86
C THR A 217 -15.15 -1.28 3.48
N ASN A 218 -15.59 -0.29 2.66
CA ASN A 218 -14.98 -0.05 1.35
C ASN A 218 -13.56 0.49 1.49
N LEU A 219 -12.72 0.22 0.49
CA LEU A 219 -11.39 0.82 0.42
C LEU A 219 -11.48 2.35 0.29
N ALA A 220 -10.54 3.05 0.90
CA ALA A 220 -10.40 4.50 0.79
C ALA A 220 -10.22 4.95 -0.68
N ALA A 221 -9.53 4.16 -1.49
CA ALA A 221 -9.40 4.38 -2.93
C ALA A 221 -10.76 4.40 -3.66
N LYS A 222 -11.73 3.58 -3.22
CA LYS A 222 -13.09 3.60 -3.78
C LYS A 222 -13.86 4.87 -3.40
N ALA A 223 -13.60 5.42 -2.20
CA ALA A 223 -14.16 6.71 -1.82
C ALA A 223 -13.65 7.82 -2.74
N LEU A 224 -12.34 7.83 -3.01
CA LEU A 224 -11.72 8.77 -3.95
C LEU A 224 -12.35 8.69 -5.34
N GLN A 225 -12.41 7.48 -5.89
CA GLN A 225 -13.03 7.25 -7.21
C GLN A 225 -14.46 7.80 -7.27
N ARG A 226 -15.30 7.52 -6.25
CA ARG A 226 -16.67 8.05 -6.18
C ARG A 226 -16.73 9.58 -6.09
N MET A 227 -15.78 10.20 -5.34
CA MET A 227 -15.70 11.65 -5.25
C MET A 227 -15.37 12.27 -6.61
N GLU A 228 -14.43 11.69 -7.36
CA GLU A 228 -14.04 12.11 -8.70
C GLU A 228 -15.19 11.95 -9.72
N GLU A 229 -15.82 10.78 -9.77
CA GLU A 229 -16.93 10.47 -10.68
C GLU A 229 -18.10 11.44 -10.51
N HIS A 230 -18.38 11.83 -9.26
CA HIS A 230 -19.50 12.71 -8.95
C HIS A 230 -19.10 14.18 -8.77
N LYS A 231 -17.80 14.51 -8.89
CA LYS A 231 -17.23 15.86 -8.67
C LYS A 231 -17.63 16.44 -7.32
N ILE A 232 -17.50 15.64 -6.26
CA ILE A 232 -17.81 16.00 -4.88
C ILE A 232 -16.59 15.77 -3.99
N THR A 233 -16.56 16.42 -2.84
CA THR A 233 -15.42 16.34 -1.90
C THR A 233 -15.74 15.56 -0.63
N SER A 234 -16.98 15.10 -0.44
CA SER A 234 -17.41 14.40 0.77
C SER A 234 -18.41 13.28 0.45
N LEU A 235 -18.35 12.21 1.23
CA LEU A 235 -19.30 11.10 1.19
C LEU A 235 -19.76 10.77 2.62
N PHE A 236 -21.06 10.63 2.81
CA PHE A 236 -21.60 10.06 4.05
C PHE A 236 -21.38 8.54 4.06
N VAL A 237 -20.97 8.04 5.23
CA VAL A 237 -20.57 6.65 5.43
C VAL A 237 -21.67 5.90 6.18
N PHE A 238 -21.94 4.67 5.74
CA PHE A 238 -22.97 3.82 6.29
C PHE A 238 -22.40 2.44 6.67
N GLU A 239 -23.07 1.77 7.61
CA GLU A 239 -22.71 0.41 8.03
C GLU A 239 -23.07 -0.59 6.91
N THR A 240 -24.29 -0.52 6.39
CA THR A 240 -24.82 -1.39 5.32
C THR A 240 -25.52 -0.57 4.22
N GLU A 241 -25.88 -1.21 3.12
CA GLU A 241 -26.60 -0.54 2.01
C GLU A 241 -28.06 -0.18 2.41
N GLU A 242 -28.67 -0.92 3.34
CA GLU A 242 -30.06 -0.74 3.78
C GLU A 242 -30.20 0.36 4.83
N GLU A 243 -29.17 0.60 5.63
CA GLU A 243 -29.22 1.60 6.69
C GLU A 243 -29.32 3.02 6.14
N GLN A 244 -30.11 3.85 6.83
CA GLN A 244 -30.31 5.24 6.45
C GLN A 244 -29.57 6.21 7.39
N VAL A 245 -29.17 5.75 8.58
CA VAL A 245 -28.41 6.58 9.54
C VAL A 245 -26.93 6.55 9.18
N PRO A 246 -26.29 7.70 8.94
CA PRO A 246 -24.87 7.74 8.66
C PRO A 246 -24.06 7.44 9.91
N VAL A 247 -23.05 6.59 9.81
CA VAL A 247 -22.10 6.26 10.88
C VAL A 247 -20.82 7.10 10.81
N GLY A 248 -20.63 7.86 9.71
CA GLY A 248 -19.46 8.71 9.50
C GLY A 248 -19.60 9.60 8.27
N ILE A 249 -18.58 10.40 8.07
CA ILE A 249 -18.34 11.19 6.85
C ILE A 249 -16.86 11.13 6.51
N ILE A 250 -16.54 10.96 5.22
CA ILE A 250 -15.17 11.02 4.73
C ILE A 250 -15.03 12.19 3.76
N HIS A 251 -13.97 12.98 3.93
CA HIS A 251 -13.67 14.13 3.10
C HIS A 251 -12.39 13.90 2.28
N LEU A 252 -12.30 14.53 1.12
CA LEU A 252 -11.14 14.43 0.22
C LEU A 252 -9.81 14.75 0.92
N HIS A 253 -9.79 15.72 1.85
CA HIS A 253 -8.59 16.05 2.62
C HIS A 253 -8.13 14.91 3.53
N ASP A 254 -9.03 14.06 4.02
CA ASP A 254 -8.67 12.91 4.86
C ASP A 254 -7.92 11.88 4.01
N LEU A 255 -8.36 11.65 2.77
CA LEU A 255 -7.70 10.79 1.79
C LEU A 255 -6.32 11.32 1.39
N LEU A 256 -6.20 12.64 1.16
CA LEU A 256 -4.93 13.32 0.87
C LEU A 256 -3.93 13.17 2.03
N ARG A 257 -4.36 13.47 3.27
CA ARG A 257 -3.50 13.35 4.46
C ARG A 257 -3.03 11.92 4.69
N ALA A 258 -3.88 10.95 4.40
CA ALA A 258 -3.52 9.54 4.52
C ALA A 258 -2.57 9.06 3.42
N GLY A 259 -2.40 9.83 2.34
CA GLY A 259 -1.56 9.46 1.19
C GLY A 259 -2.18 8.36 0.32
N VAL A 260 -3.50 8.38 0.17
CA VAL A 260 -4.26 7.49 -0.74
C VAL A 260 -4.16 8.00 -2.19
N ILE A 261 -3.82 9.28 -2.33
CA ILE A 261 -3.64 9.99 -3.61
C ILE A 261 -2.15 10.15 -3.86
#